data_a88b5ed3eb0db5bd6e0710689a24a7f6
#
_entry.id   a88b5ed3eb0db5bd6e0710689a24a7f6
#
_cell.length_a   1.000
_cell.length_b   1.000
_cell.length_c   1.000
_cell.angle_alpha   90.00
_cell.angle_beta   90.00
_cell.angle_gamma   90.00
#
_symmetry.space_group_name_H-M   'P 1'
#
loop_
_entity.id
_entity.type
_entity.pdbx_description
1 polymer ?
#
loop_
_entity_poly.entity_id
_entity_poly.type
_entity_poly.pdbx_seq_one_letter_code
_entity_poly.pdbx_strand_id
1 'polypeptide(L)'
;ALLGLIADVGLIALRDPHGIRPLVLGIKENTDNLGQKEYCVSSETVTLHFLGFEYVRDIAPGELIHINNDGELLSHIIEFKEKKNPAPCMFEWVYFSGAESSIHKKSVYEARLNLGKLLANKARKLIEKGDIQSDVVCPVPDTSRTASISLAENLGLPYREALIKNRYVHRSFILNTQEKRENAVELKLSPVISEIKEKRILLVDDSIVRGTTSKKIISLLKKYGAKEITLAITCPPLRYACYYGIDFPNPEELIAKDKTLDQIADWVGANQVIYLDESDLVDAIGEDNLCMACINNKYPTSIKDAEEFMQMRQLDKETTL
;
A
#
# COMPACT_ATOMS: atom_id res chain seq x y z
N ALA A 1 -12.81 -9.22 4.10
CA ALA A 1 -12.67 -9.88 5.41
C ALA A 1 -13.66 -9.28 6.40
N LEU A 2 -14.21 -10.07 7.29
CA LEU A 2 -15.18 -9.67 8.31
C LEU A 2 -14.78 -10.26 9.65
N LEU A 3 -14.88 -9.45 10.71
CA LEU A 3 -14.80 -9.89 12.11
C LEU A 3 -16.06 -9.43 12.84
N GLY A 4 -16.63 -10.32 13.66
CA GLY A 4 -17.80 -10.02 14.46
C GLY A 4 -17.75 -10.75 15.80
N LEU A 5 -18.18 -10.05 16.86
CA LEU A 5 -18.44 -10.65 18.15
C LEU A 5 -19.95 -10.68 18.35
N ILE A 6 -20.50 -11.87 18.54
CA ILE A 6 -21.96 -12.09 18.70
C ILE A 6 -22.19 -12.61 20.13
N ALA A 7 -23.06 -11.89 20.87
CA ALA A 7 -23.45 -12.30 22.23
C ALA A 7 -23.95 -13.74 22.22
N ASP A 8 -23.55 -14.51 23.23
CA ASP A 8 -23.87 -15.93 23.43
C ASP A 8 -23.40 -16.92 22.34
N VAL A 9 -22.79 -16.40 21.27
CA VAL A 9 -22.23 -17.22 20.17
C VAL A 9 -20.71 -17.25 20.23
N GLY A 10 -20.05 -16.08 20.33
CA GLY A 10 -18.60 -15.98 20.34
C GLY A 10 -18.05 -15.10 19.20
N LEU A 11 -16.79 -15.30 18.85
CA LEU A 11 -16.08 -14.60 17.79
C LEU A 11 -16.28 -15.31 16.45
N ILE A 12 -16.66 -14.55 15.43
CA ILE A 12 -16.77 -15.04 14.04
C ILE A 12 -15.79 -14.26 13.18
N ALA A 13 -15.04 -14.98 12.34
CA ALA A 13 -14.15 -14.42 11.34
C ALA A 13 -14.43 -15.05 9.97
N LEU A 14 -14.63 -14.22 8.94
CA LEU A 14 -14.91 -14.67 7.59
C LEU A 14 -13.95 -13.99 6.60
N ARG A 15 -13.28 -14.79 5.77
CA ARG A 15 -12.53 -14.29 4.62
C ARG A 15 -13.33 -14.48 3.34
N ASP A 16 -13.33 -13.50 2.47
CA ASP A 16 -14.06 -13.54 1.20
C ASP A 16 -13.60 -14.69 0.30
N PRO A 17 -14.44 -15.15 -0.68
CA PRO A 17 -14.14 -16.31 -1.51
C PRO A 17 -12.89 -16.19 -2.38
N HIS A 18 -12.43 -14.99 -2.63
CA HIS A 18 -11.19 -14.72 -3.39
C HIS A 18 -9.99 -14.41 -2.47
N GLY A 19 -10.23 -14.27 -1.16
CA GLY A 19 -9.19 -13.91 -0.20
C GLY A 19 -8.52 -12.58 -0.50
N ILE A 20 -9.29 -11.60 -1.01
CA ILE A 20 -8.76 -10.31 -1.49
C ILE A 20 -8.04 -9.58 -0.36
N ARG A 21 -8.68 -9.47 0.82
CA ARG A 21 -8.05 -8.85 1.98
C ARG A 21 -7.48 -9.93 2.90
N PRO A 22 -6.28 -9.72 3.48
CA PRO A 22 -5.66 -10.71 4.35
C PRO A 22 -6.42 -10.88 5.66
N LEU A 23 -6.34 -12.08 6.22
CA LEU A 23 -6.82 -12.42 7.55
C LEU A 23 -5.99 -13.59 8.07
N VAL A 24 -5.44 -13.45 9.27
CA VAL A 24 -4.55 -14.42 9.90
C VAL A 24 -5.07 -14.83 11.28
N LEU A 25 -4.76 -16.07 11.66
CA LEU A 25 -5.09 -16.65 12.96
C LEU A 25 -3.82 -16.82 13.80
N GLY A 26 -3.87 -16.34 15.02
CA GLY A 26 -2.85 -16.54 16.04
C GLY A 26 -3.39 -17.24 17.27
N ILE A 27 -2.49 -17.84 18.04
CA ILE A 27 -2.77 -18.58 19.26
C ILE A 27 -1.73 -18.25 20.35
N LYS A 28 -2.16 -18.25 21.60
CA LYS A 28 -1.26 -18.31 22.76
C LYS A 28 -1.90 -19.10 23.89
N GLU A 29 -1.06 -19.61 24.80
CA GLU A 29 -1.54 -20.23 26.04
C GLU A 29 -2.11 -19.15 26.96
N ASN A 30 -3.27 -19.46 27.58
CA ASN A 30 -3.85 -18.58 28.60
C ASN A 30 -3.05 -18.69 29.90
N THR A 31 -2.52 -17.55 30.37
CA THR A 31 -1.70 -17.51 31.61
C THR A 31 -2.51 -17.69 32.89
N ASP A 32 -3.78 -17.34 32.86
CA ASP A 32 -4.67 -17.36 34.03
C ASP A 32 -5.37 -18.72 34.19
N ASN A 33 -5.57 -19.43 33.07
CA ASN A 33 -6.20 -20.75 33.03
C ASN A 33 -5.31 -21.72 32.23
N LEU A 34 -4.38 -22.39 32.90
CA LEU A 34 -3.45 -23.34 32.29
C LEU A 34 -4.18 -24.43 31.53
N GLY A 35 -3.81 -24.61 30.27
CA GLY A 35 -4.43 -25.58 29.35
C GLY A 35 -5.55 -25.03 28.49
N GLN A 36 -5.98 -23.79 28.69
CA GLN A 36 -6.84 -23.08 27.75
C GLN A 36 -6.02 -22.28 26.75
N LYS A 37 -6.57 -22.09 25.56
CA LYS A 37 -5.96 -21.33 24.47
C LYS A 37 -6.71 -20.04 24.25
N GLU A 38 -5.96 -18.97 24.01
CA GLU A 38 -6.49 -17.73 23.51
C GLU A 38 -6.24 -17.64 22.01
N TYR A 39 -7.19 -17.05 21.29
CA TYR A 39 -7.10 -16.86 19.85
C TYR A 39 -7.13 -15.37 19.50
N CYS A 40 -6.37 -15.02 18.48
CA CYS A 40 -6.38 -13.69 17.88
C CYS A 40 -6.59 -13.82 16.38
N VAL A 41 -7.49 -13.01 15.84
CA VAL A 41 -7.67 -12.88 14.40
C VAL A 41 -7.35 -11.44 14.01
N SER A 42 -6.46 -11.28 13.04
CA SER A 42 -5.97 -9.98 12.58
C SER A 42 -5.82 -9.95 11.06
N SER A 43 -5.76 -8.75 10.48
CA SER A 43 -5.39 -8.58 9.07
C SER A 43 -3.88 -8.76 8.82
N GLU A 44 -3.04 -8.66 9.87
CA GLU A 44 -1.58 -8.68 9.73
C GLU A 44 -0.91 -9.53 10.80
N THR A 45 0.19 -10.22 10.41
CA THR A 45 0.99 -11.03 11.34
C THR A 45 1.73 -10.20 12.38
N VAL A 46 2.12 -8.96 12.05
CA VAL A 46 2.77 -8.04 13.01
C VAL A 46 1.91 -7.82 14.26
N THR A 47 0.60 -7.74 14.11
CA THR A 47 -0.34 -7.59 15.23
C THR A 47 -0.28 -8.79 16.18
N LEU A 48 -0.18 -10.01 15.64
CA LEU A 48 -0.03 -11.23 16.44
C LEU A 48 1.25 -11.17 17.29
N HIS A 49 2.38 -10.85 16.66
CA HIS A 49 3.66 -10.74 17.34
C HIS A 49 3.64 -9.67 18.43
N PHE A 50 3.07 -8.50 18.13
CA PHE A 50 2.97 -7.40 19.08
C PHE A 50 2.15 -7.77 20.34
N LEU A 51 1.10 -8.59 20.18
CA LEU A 51 0.23 -9.05 21.25
C LEU A 51 0.69 -10.36 21.90
N GLY A 52 1.84 -10.92 21.47
CA GLY A 52 2.40 -12.15 22.00
C GLY A 52 1.68 -13.43 21.56
N PHE A 53 1.01 -13.38 20.41
CA PHE A 53 0.41 -14.58 19.79
C PHE A 53 1.37 -15.20 18.77
N GLU A 54 1.42 -16.52 18.76
CA GLU A 54 2.10 -17.26 17.71
C GLU A 54 1.20 -17.34 16.46
N TYR A 55 1.80 -17.11 15.30
CA TYR A 55 1.10 -17.26 14.02
C TYR A 55 0.80 -18.74 13.75
N VAL A 56 -0.47 -19.05 13.52
CA VAL A 56 -0.91 -20.41 13.17
C VAL A 56 -0.97 -20.56 11.65
N ARG A 57 -1.76 -19.72 10.98
CA ARG A 57 -1.95 -19.74 9.53
C ARG A 57 -2.74 -18.55 9.02
N ASP A 58 -2.69 -18.35 7.72
CA ASP A 58 -3.70 -17.52 7.03
C ASP A 58 -5.07 -18.23 7.09
N ILE A 59 -6.14 -17.43 7.24
CA ILE A 59 -7.51 -17.92 7.05
C ILE A 59 -7.71 -18.07 5.55
N ALA A 60 -8.20 -19.23 5.13
CA ALA A 60 -8.33 -19.55 3.71
C ALA A 60 -9.42 -18.69 3.02
N PRO A 61 -9.33 -18.47 1.70
CA PRO A 61 -10.42 -17.88 0.93
C PRO A 61 -11.73 -18.67 1.11
N GLY A 62 -12.82 -17.96 1.46
CA GLY A 62 -14.12 -18.58 1.74
C GLY A 62 -14.23 -19.29 3.08
N GLU A 63 -13.26 -19.15 3.97
CA GLU A 63 -13.29 -19.77 5.28
C GLU A 63 -14.00 -18.91 6.31
N LEU A 64 -14.89 -19.55 7.06
CA LEU A 64 -15.51 -19.06 8.28
C LEU A 64 -14.85 -19.73 9.48
N ILE A 65 -14.30 -18.94 10.38
CA ILE A 65 -13.87 -19.38 11.71
C ILE A 65 -14.89 -18.92 12.74
N HIS A 66 -15.23 -19.83 13.65
CA HIS A 66 -16.05 -19.57 14.82
C HIS A 66 -15.29 -20.02 16.07
N ILE A 67 -15.10 -19.11 17.01
CA ILE A 67 -14.55 -19.41 18.34
C ILE A 67 -15.67 -19.17 19.34
N ASN A 68 -16.19 -20.26 19.91
CA ASN A 68 -17.31 -20.21 20.84
C ASN A 68 -16.89 -19.71 22.24
N ASN A 69 -17.87 -19.54 23.14
CA ASN A 69 -17.62 -19.03 24.50
C ASN A 69 -16.80 -19.99 25.37
N ASP A 70 -16.73 -21.27 25.01
CA ASP A 70 -15.92 -22.29 25.69
C ASP A 70 -14.45 -22.29 25.18
N GLY A 71 -14.12 -21.42 24.20
CA GLY A 71 -12.80 -21.35 23.59
C GLY A 71 -12.52 -22.43 22.55
N GLU A 72 -13.55 -23.13 22.07
CA GLU A 72 -13.41 -24.10 20.99
C GLU A 72 -13.40 -23.37 19.63
N LEU A 73 -12.40 -23.71 18.79
CA LEU A 73 -12.26 -23.18 17.45
C LEU A 73 -12.85 -24.15 16.42
N LEU A 74 -13.86 -23.67 15.69
CA LEU A 74 -14.49 -24.37 14.58
C LEU A 74 -14.15 -23.66 13.27
N SER A 75 -13.92 -24.42 12.21
CA SER A 75 -13.59 -23.91 10.88
C SER A 75 -14.46 -24.55 9.82
N HIS A 76 -15.05 -23.73 8.96
CA HIS A 76 -15.90 -24.16 7.86
C HIS A 76 -15.49 -23.48 6.56
N ILE A 77 -15.25 -24.25 5.50
CA ILE A 77 -15.11 -23.71 4.15
C ILE A 77 -16.50 -23.61 3.54
N ILE A 78 -16.87 -22.39 3.14
CA ILE A 78 -18.15 -22.15 2.47
C ILE A 78 -18.04 -22.64 1.03
N GLU A 79 -18.88 -23.58 0.64
CA GLU A 79 -18.96 -24.08 -0.71
C GLU A 79 -19.71 -23.08 -1.61
N PHE A 80 -19.07 -22.66 -2.69
CA PHE A 80 -19.65 -21.79 -3.71
C PHE A 80 -20.00 -22.65 -4.94
N LYS A 81 -21.13 -22.32 -5.61
CA LYS A 81 -21.55 -23.04 -6.82
C LYS A 81 -20.50 -23.02 -7.92
N GLU A 82 -19.71 -21.97 -8.00
CA GLU A 82 -18.62 -21.81 -8.94
C GLU A 82 -17.29 -21.80 -8.18
N LYS A 83 -16.28 -22.48 -8.73
CA LYS A 83 -14.93 -22.43 -8.19
C LYS A 83 -14.42 -21.00 -8.22
N LYS A 84 -14.05 -20.46 -7.08
CA LYS A 84 -13.44 -19.13 -6.97
C LYS A 84 -11.92 -19.29 -6.91
N ASN A 85 -11.22 -18.49 -7.72
CA ASN A 85 -9.76 -18.46 -7.67
C ASN A 85 -9.32 -17.43 -6.64
N PRO A 86 -8.31 -17.72 -5.80
CA PRO A 86 -7.71 -16.71 -4.95
C PRO A 86 -7.19 -15.52 -5.76
N ALA A 87 -7.38 -14.32 -5.23
CA ALA A 87 -6.91 -13.08 -5.84
C ALA A 87 -6.57 -12.06 -4.74
N PRO A 88 -5.49 -12.29 -3.95
CA PRO A 88 -5.10 -11.37 -2.89
C PRO A 88 -4.71 -10.01 -3.46
N CYS A 89 -5.04 -8.95 -2.74
CA CYS A 89 -4.79 -7.58 -3.16
C CYS A 89 -3.29 -7.28 -3.20
N MET A 90 -2.76 -6.89 -4.36
CA MET A 90 -1.34 -6.50 -4.51
C MET A 90 -0.95 -5.33 -3.60
N PHE A 91 -1.90 -4.43 -3.31
CA PHE A 91 -1.66 -3.22 -2.53
C PHE A 91 -1.30 -3.49 -1.07
N GLU A 92 -1.58 -4.70 -0.58
CA GLU A 92 -1.13 -5.13 0.74
C GLU A 92 0.41 -5.17 0.82
N TRP A 93 1.07 -5.74 -0.19
CA TRP A 93 2.54 -5.76 -0.25
C TRP A 93 3.13 -4.39 -0.60
N VAL A 94 2.47 -3.63 -1.48
CA VAL A 94 2.97 -2.33 -1.92
C VAL A 94 2.89 -1.29 -0.80
N TYR A 95 1.75 -1.21 -0.09
CA TYR A 95 1.45 -0.08 0.77
C TYR A 95 0.87 -0.43 2.14
N PHE A 96 -0.23 -1.22 2.23
CA PHE A 96 -1.03 -1.29 3.46
C PHE A 96 -0.35 -2.02 4.60
N SER A 97 0.21 -3.20 4.34
CA SER A 97 0.75 -4.03 5.41
C SER A 97 2.06 -3.47 5.95
N GLY A 98 2.29 -3.63 7.24
CA GLY A 98 3.57 -3.37 7.88
C GLY A 98 4.68 -4.17 7.19
N ALA A 99 5.87 -3.56 7.04
CA ALA A 99 6.99 -4.21 6.37
C ALA A 99 7.40 -5.53 7.06
N GLU A 100 7.22 -5.61 8.36
CA GLU A 100 7.50 -6.76 9.20
C GLU A 100 6.45 -7.87 9.11
N SER A 101 5.34 -7.64 8.41
CA SER A 101 4.28 -8.62 8.21
C SER A 101 4.62 -9.63 7.10
N SER A 102 3.96 -10.78 7.16
CA SER A 102 3.93 -11.77 6.09
C SER A 102 2.50 -12.05 5.64
N ILE A 103 2.29 -12.23 4.35
CA ILE A 103 1.01 -12.58 3.73
C ILE A 103 1.24 -13.81 2.87
N HIS A 104 0.44 -14.87 3.04
CA HIS A 104 0.64 -16.16 2.37
C HIS A 104 2.09 -16.67 2.53
N LYS A 105 2.67 -16.51 3.73
CA LYS A 105 4.06 -16.86 4.07
C LYS A 105 5.13 -16.09 3.27
N LYS A 106 4.75 -15.02 2.57
CA LYS A 106 5.67 -14.15 1.83
C LYS A 106 5.90 -12.87 2.63
N SER A 107 7.16 -12.54 2.87
CA SER A 107 7.55 -11.33 3.60
C SER A 107 7.19 -10.07 2.79
N VAL A 108 6.50 -9.14 3.42
CA VAL A 108 6.23 -7.82 2.85
C VAL A 108 7.54 -7.05 2.64
N TYR A 109 8.48 -7.19 3.57
CA TYR A 109 9.80 -6.56 3.49
C TYR A 109 10.57 -7.02 2.25
N GLU A 110 10.65 -8.36 2.04
CA GLU A 110 11.33 -8.92 0.86
C GLU A 110 10.66 -8.52 -0.46
N ALA A 111 9.32 -8.53 -0.50
CA ALA A 111 8.58 -8.05 -1.67
C ALA A 111 8.94 -6.59 -2.00
N ARG A 112 9.00 -5.71 -0.99
CA ARG A 112 9.41 -4.31 -1.19
C ARG A 112 10.86 -4.15 -1.62
N LEU A 113 11.79 -4.97 -1.14
CA LEU A 113 13.17 -5.00 -1.65
C LEU A 113 13.17 -5.39 -3.14
N ASN A 114 12.40 -6.41 -3.51
CA ASN A 114 12.30 -6.86 -4.90
C ASN A 114 11.68 -5.78 -5.82
N LEU A 115 10.65 -5.07 -5.37
CA LEU A 115 10.08 -3.92 -6.08
C LEU A 115 11.16 -2.88 -6.38
N GLY A 116 11.98 -2.53 -5.39
CA GLY A 116 13.10 -1.61 -5.55
C GLY A 116 14.15 -2.11 -6.54
N LYS A 117 14.51 -3.39 -6.47
CA LYS A 117 15.47 -4.04 -7.38
C LYS A 117 15.00 -4.03 -8.83
N LEU A 118 13.73 -4.37 -9.09
CA LEU A 118 13.19 -4.38 -10.45
C LEU A 118 13.03 -2.96 -11.01
N LEU A 119 12.62 -2.02 -10.18
CA LEU A 119 12.56 -0.60 -10.55
C LEU A 119 13.96 -0.04 -10.87
N ALA A 120 15.01 -0.50 -10.16
CA ALA A 120 16.41 -0.15 -10.46
C ALA A 120 16.84 -0.60 -11.85
N ASN A 121 16.42 -1.76 -12.31
CA ASN A 121 16.72 -2.24 -13.67
C ASN A 121 16.14 -1.30 -14.74
N LYS A 122 14.96 -0.75 -14.50
CA LYS A 122 14.30 0.21 -15.39
C LYS A 122 15.01 1.56 -15.35
N ALA A 123 15.30 2.07 -14.16
CA ALA A 123 16.01 3.34 -13.97
C ALA A 123 17.43 3.28 -14.59
N ARG A 124 18.16 2.17 -14.43
CA ARG A 124 19.50 1.97 -15.02
C ARG A 124 19.49 2.15 -16.53
N LYS A 125 18.52 1.56 -17.23
CA LYS A 125 18.40 1.69 -18.69
C LYS A 125 18.23 3.15 -19.12
N LEU A 126 17.51 3.96 -18.33
CA LEU A 126 17.31 5.38 -18.62
C LEU A 126 18.57 6.20 -18.29
N ILE A 127 19.30 5.83 -17.22
CA ILE A 127 20.59 6.47 -16.88
C ILE A 127 21.64 6.19 -17.96
N GLU A 128 21.75 4.95 -18.41
CA GLU A 128 22.70 4.53 -19.46
C GLU A 128 22.43 5.21 -20.82
N LYS A 129 21.16 5.48 -21.12
CA LYS A 129 20.76 6.26 -22.32
C LYS A 129 20.99 7.75 -22.17
N GLY A 130 21.22 8.24 -20.96
CA GLY A 130 21.33 9.68 -20.69
C GLY A 130 19.97 10.40 -20.55
N ASP A 131 18.85 9.66 -20.52
CA ASP A 131 17.50 10.22 -20.38
C ASP A 131 17.28 10.81 -18.98
N ILE A 132 17.90 10.23 -17.95
CA ILE A 132 17.88 10.73 -16.56
C ILE A 132 19.29 10.75 -15.98
N GLN A 133 19.49 11.63 -15.00
CA GLN A 133 20.68 11.68 -14.18
C GLN A 133 20.30 11.77 -12.72
N SER A 134 21.02 11.08 -11.85
CA SER A 134 20.72 11.09 -10.40
C SER A 134 22.02 11.03 -9.59
N ASP A 135 22.07 11.86 -8.56
CA ASP A 135 23.18 11.91 -7.61
C ASP A 135 22.86 11.09 -6.36
N VAL A 136 21.56 10.94 -6.06
CA VAL A 136 21.07 10.36 -4.81
C VAL A 136 19.68 9.77 -4.97
N VAL A 137 19.42 8.65 -4.26
CA VAL A 137 18.09 8.05 -4.11
C VAL A 137 17.48 8.50 -2.79
N CYS A 138 16.27 9.03 -2.84
CA CYS A 138 15.56 9.54 -1.66
C CYS A 138 14.17 8.90 -1.57
N PRO A 139 13.76 8.35 -0.40
CA PRO A 139 12.40 7.87 -0.19
C PRO A 139 11.43 9.00 0.10
N VAL A 140 10.17 8.82 -0.29
CA VAL A 140 9.05 9.45 0.39
C VAL A 140 8.74 8.62 1.64
N PRO A 141 8.93 9.16 2.87
CA PRO A 141 8.72 8.35 4.07
C PRO A 141 7.23 8.07 4.34
N ASP A 142 6.86 6.91 4.91
CA ASP A 142 7.75 5.87 5.43
C ASP A 142 7.79 4.63 4.52
N THR A 143 6.72 4.37 3.75
CA THR A 143 6.45 3.10 3.06
C THR A 143 7.48 2.77 1.98
N SER A 144 7.99 3.79 1.27
CA SER A 144 8.94 3.59 0.17
C SER A 144 10.39 3.37 0.62
N ARG A 145 10.71 3.46 1.92
CA ARG A 145 12.09 3.31 2.42
C ARG A 145 12.74 2.01 1.99
N THR A 146 12.06 0.88 2.22
CA THR A 146 12.60 -0.46 1.91
C THR A 146 12.92 -0.61 0.42
N ALA A 147 12.00 -0.20 -0.45
CA ALA A 147 12.23 -0.24 -1.89
C ALA A 147 13.35 0.72 -2.32
N SER A 148 13.44 1.91 -1.72
CA SER A 148 14.48 2.89 -2.01
C SER A 148 15.88 2.41 -1.64
N ILE A 149 16.02 1.68 -0.53
CA ILE A 149 17.31 1.06 -0.13
C ILE A 149 17.75 0.10 -1.23
N SER A 150 16.90 -0.85 -1.61
CA SER A 150 17.25 -1.83 -2.63
C SER A 150 17.52 -1.19 -4.00
N LEU A 151 16.73 -0.16 -4.36
CA LEU A 151 16.94 0.59 -5.61
C LEU A 151 18.30 1.30 -5.60
N ALA A 152 18.68 1.96 -4.51
CA ALA A 152 19.96 2.63 -4.36
C ALA A 152 21.14 1.65 -4.45
N GLU A 153 21.07 0.53 -3.73
CA GLU A 153 22.09 -0.52 -3.76
C GLU A 153 22.29 -1.08 -5.17
N ASN A 154 21.17 -1.38 -5.87
CA ASN A 154 21.25 -1.92 -7.23
C ASN A 154 21.75 -0.92 -8.27
N LEU A 155 21.53 0.39 -8.07
CA LEU A 155 22.08 1.44 -8.96
C LEU A 155 23.51 1.85 -8.60
N GLY A 156 24.01 1.51 -7.42
CA GLY A 156 25.28 2.01 -6.91
C GLY A 156 25.23 3.50 -6.55
N LEU A 157 24.05 4.02 -6.23
CA LEU A 157 23.84 5.40 -5.82
C LEU A 157 23.68 5.51 -4.30
N PRO A 158 24.08 6.65 -3.70
CA PRO A 158 23.85 6.89 -2.29
C PRO A 158 22.35 6.92 -1.95
N TYR A 159 21.94 6.16 -0.93
CA TYR A 159 20.63 6.36 -0.28
C TYR A 159 20.71 7.53 0.72
N ARG A 160 19.76 8.45 0.67
CA ARG A 160 19.68 9.60 1.59
C ARG A 160 18.24 9.92 1.94
N GLU A 161 17.99 10.26 3.19
CA GLU A 161 16.68 10.75 3.63
C GLU A 161 16.61 12.28 3.47
N ALA A 162 16.20 12.73 2.30
CA ALA A 162 16.00 14.16 2.03
C ALA A 162 14.75 14.73 2.71
N LEU A 163 13.83 13.85 3.13
CA LEU A 163 12.58 14.17 3.80
C LEU A 163 12.44 13.33 5.06
N ILE A 164 12.23 13.97 6.20
CA ILE A 164 12.01 13.29 7.48
C ILE A 164 10.58 13.55 7.93
N LYS A 165 9.86 12.47 8.25
CA LYS A 165 8.50 12.55 8.77
C LYS A 165 8.51 13.12 10.18
N ASN A 166 7.75 14.19 10.40
CA ASN A 166 7.61 14.78 11.72
C ASN A 166 6.77 13.86 12.63
N ARG A 167 7.41 13.32 13.68
CA ARG A 167 6.79 12.38 14.62
C ARG A 167 5.71 13.01 15.50
N TYR A 168 5.72 14.32 15.65
CA TYR A 168 4.82 15.06 16.55
C TYR A 168 3.56 15.58 15.85
N VAL A 169 3.47 15.45 14.53
CA VAL A 169 2.29 15.86 13.75
C VAL A 169 1.42 14.64 13.47
N HIS A 170 0.41 14.44 14.31
CA HIS A 170 -0.61 13.41 14.13
C HIS A 170 -1.72 13.86 13.16
N ARG A 171 -2.55 12.90 12.66
CA ARG A 171 -3.71 13.17 11.79
C ARG A 171 -4.79 14.06 12.42
N SER A 172 -4.75 14.25 13.74
CA SER A 172 -5.78 14.93 14.53
C SER A 172 -5.71 16.47 14.54
N PHE A 173 -4.75 17.10 13.88
CA PHE A 173 -4.81 18.55 13.70
C PHE A 173 -5.80 18.88 12.60
N ILE A 174 -7.06 19.11 12.98
CA ILE A 174 -8.09 19.76 12.17
C ILE A 174 -7.65 21.21 12.00
N LEU A 175 -6.97 21.49 10.90
CA LEU A 175 -6.53 22.83 10.57
C LEU A 175 -7.72 23.57 9.93
N ASN A 176 -8.28 24.54 10.64
CA ASN A 176 -9.52 25.24 10.29
C ASN A 176 -9.40 26.26 9.15
N THR A 177 -8.24 26.42 8.51
CA THR A 177 -8.07 27.37 7.40
C THR A 177 -7.42 26.72 6.18
N GLN A 178 -7.78 27.19 4.98
CA GLN A 178 -7.28 26.70 3.70
C GLN A 178 -5.76 26.83 3.59
N GLU A 179 -5.20 27.95 4.06
CA GLU A 179 -3.75 28.21 4.11
C GLU A 179 -2.99 27.18 4.98
N LYS A 180 -3.58 26.75 6.09
CA LYS A 180 -3.02 25.69 6.94
C LYS A 180 -3.11 24.30 6.31
N ARG A 181 -4.11 24.04 5.47
CA ARG A 181 -4.22 22.77 4.71
C ARG A 181 -3.19 22.71 3.58
N GLU A 182 -2.85 23.83 2.97
CA GLU A 182 -1.80 23.94 1.95
C GLU A 182 -0.43 23.64 2.54
N ASN A 183 -0.15 24.09 3.76
CA ASN A 183 1.09 23.83 4.50
C ASN A 183 1.13 22.46 5.20
N ALA A 184 0.09 21.63 5.09
CA ALA A 184 -0.01 20.36 5.82
C ALA A 184 1.09 19.33 5.45
N VAL A 185 1.65 19.40 4.24
CA VAL A 185 2.79 18.55 3.84
C VAL A 185 4.08 19.06 4.45
N GLU A 186 4.31 20.37 4.45
CA GLU A 186 5.49 20.99 5.10
C GLU A 186 5.52 20.73 6.62
N LEU A 187 4.34 20.68 7.26
CA LEU A 187 4.25 20.32 8.68
C LEU A 187 4.53 18.84 8.95
N LYS A 188 4.22 17.97 7.98
CA LYS A 188 4.41 16.51 8.12
C LYS A 188 5.80 16.04 7.70
N LEU A 189 6.44 16.74 6.76
CA LEU A 189 7.72 16.37 6.17
C LEU A 189 8.72 17.50 6.34
N SER A 190 9.78 17.24 7.10
CA SER A 190 10.87 18.18 7.31
C SER A 190 11.99 17.94 6.28
N PRO A 191 12.34 18.92 5.42
CA PRO A 191 13.40 18.76 4.43
C PRO A 191 14.79 18.84 5.05
N VAL A 192 15.70 17.97 4.60
CA VAL A 192 17.13 17.98 4.95
C VAL A 192 17.88 18.72 3.84
N ILE A 193 18.09 20.01 4.02
CA ILE A 193 18.58 20.92 2.97
C ILE A 193 19.93 20.47 2.37
N SER A 194 20.85 19.94 3.20
CA SER A 194 22.15 19.42 2.75
C SER A 194 22.02 18.25 1.76
N GLU A 195 20.92 17.49 1.84
CA GLU A 195 20.66 16.36 0.98
C GLU A 195 19.82 16.72 -0.25
N ILE A 196 19.35 17.98 -0.34
CA ILE A 196 18.48 18.46 -1.42
C ILE A 196 19.21 19.42 -2.36
N LYS A 197 19.90 20.42 -1.79
CA LYS A 197 20.45 21.55 -2.55
C LYS A 197 21.43 21.08 -3.63
N GLU A 198 21.22 21.58 -4.87
CA GLU A 198 22.03 21.31 -6.06
C GLU A 198 22.13 19.81 -6.45
N LYS A 199 21.26 18.94 -5.91
CA LYS A 199 21.28 17.51 -6.23
C LYS A 199 20.19 17.15 -7.25
N ARG A 200 20.53 16.18 -8.09
CA ARG A 200 19.58 15.46 -8.95
C ARG A 200 19.06 14.28 -8.15
N ILE A 201 17.77 14.31 -7.80
CA ILE A 201 17.14 13.40 -6.86
C ILE A 201 16.32 12.34 -7.63
N LEU A 202 16.61 11.07 -7.39
CA LEU A 202 15.70 9.97 -7.72
C LEU A 202 14.78 9.78 -6.50
N LEU A 203 13.61 10.41 -6.55
CA LEU A 203 12.60 10.35 -5.49
C LEU A 203 11.76 9.10 -5.66
N VAL A 204 11.71 8.25 -4.64
CA VAL A 204 10.98 6.98 -4.70
C VAL A 204 9.71 7.06 -3.86
N ASP A 205 8.58 6.70 -4.45
CA ASP A 205 7.30 6.56 -3.75
C ASP A 205 6.66 5.21 -4.04
N ASP A 206 5.72 4.79 -3.21
CA ASP A 206 5.02 3.50 -3.41
C ASP A 206 3.99 3.60 -4.55
N SER A 207 3.20 4.65 -4.60
CA SER A 207 2.11 4.82 -5.55
C SER A 207 1.72 6.27 -5.76
N ILE A 208 1.12 6.58 -6.91
CA ILE A 208 0.45 7.87 -7.15
C ILE A 208 -1.02 7.62 -7.42
N VAL A 209 -1.90 8.20 -6.60
CA VAL A 209 -3.35 8.15 -6.78
C VAL A 209 -3.81 9.43 -7.51
N ARG A 210 -3.96 10.54 -6.79
CA ARG A 210 -4.36 11.85 -7.33
C ARG A 210 -3.16 12.73 -7.74
N GLY A 211 -1.97 12.38 -7.30
CA GLY A 211 -0.73 13.14 -7.52
C GLY A 211 -0.59 14.42 -6.69
N THR A 212 -1.62 14.85 -5.96
CA THR A 212 -1.57 16.09 -5.15
C THR A 212 -0.47 16.08 -4.09
N THR A 213 -0.25 14.94 -3.44
CA THR A 213 0.83 14.74 -2.45
C THR A 213 2.19 14.82 -3.13
N SER A 214 2.38 14.09 -4.23
CA SER A 214 3.63 14.07 -4.99
C SER A 214 3.98 15.48 -5.51
N LYS A 215 2.99 16.23 -6.01
CA LYS A 215 3.16 17.63 -6.45
C LYS A 215 3.66 18.52 -5.31
N LYS A 216 3.09 18.42 -4.11
CA LYS A 216 3.51 19.19 -2.94
C LYS A 216 4.93 18.84 -2.49
N ILE A 217 5.26 17.53 -2.48
CA ILE A 217 6.60 17.05 -2.12
C ILE A 217 7.65 17.55 -3.12
N ILE A 218 7.38 17.46 -4.42
CA ILE A 218 8.27 17.93 -5.47
C ILE A 218 8.45 19.44 -5.39
N SER A 219 7.37 20.19 -5.17
CA SER A 219 7.43 21.63 -4.95
C SER A 219 8.30 21.99 -3.74
N LEU A 220 8.18 21.25 -2.65
CA LEU A 220 8.99 21.42 -1.45
C LEU A 220 10.48 21.19 -1.75
N LEU A 221 10.83 20.09 -2.43
CA LEU A 221 12.23 19.81 -2.81
C LEU A 221 12.80 20.88 -3.72
N LYS A 222 12.04 21.37 -4.72
CA LYS A 222 12.44 22.48 -5.61
C LYS A 222 12.64 23.78 -4.84
N LYS A 223 11.77 24.11 -3.89
CA LYS A 223 11.90 25.28 -3.00
C LYS A 223 13.23 25.28 -2.25
N TYR A 224 13.73 24.10 -1.87
CA TYR A 224 15.02 23.94 -1.19
C TYR A 224 16.21 23.66 -2.12
N GLY A 225 16.04 23.88 -3.43
CA GLY A 225 17.12 23.92 -4.41
C GLY A 225 17.49 22.57 -5.02
N ALA A 226 16.59 21.61 -5.07
CA ALA A 226 16.80 20.41 -5.89
C ALA A 226 17.01 20.80 -7.36
N LYS A 227 18.07 20.29 -7.99
CA LYS A 227 18.43 20.59 -9.37
C LYS A 227 17.50 19.91 -10.37
N GLU A 228 17.28 18.64 -10.16
CA GLU A 228 16.39 17.78 -10.96
C GLU A 228 15.69 16.76 -10.06
N ILE A 229 14.49 16.38 -10.40
CA ILE A 229 13.73 15.36 -9.68
C ILE A 229 13.14 14.38 -10.67
N THR A 230 13.60 13.13 -10.61
CA THR A 230 12.94 11.99 -11.26
C THR A 230 12.12 11.24 -10.22
N LEU A 231 10.83 11.05 -10.47
CA LEU A 231 9.93 10.36 -9.56
C LEU A 231 9.80 8.88 -9.99
N ALA A 232 10.22 7.96 -9.13
CA ALA A 232 10.21 6.52 -9.36
C ALA A 232 9.19 5.82 -8.47
N ILE A 233 8.22 5.13 -9.06
CA ILE A 233 7.05 4.57 -8.40
C ILE A 233 7.08 3.05 -8.46
N THR A 234 6.99 2.39 -7.30
CA THR A 234 7.06 0.93 -7.19
C THR A 234 5.76 0.22 -7.55
N CYS A 235 4.63 0.93 -7.58
CA CYS A 235 3.36 0.43 -8.10
C CYS A 235 3.19 0.82 -9.56
N PRO A 236 2.64 -0.03 -10.44
CA PRO A 236 2.20 0.40 -11.77
C PRO A 236 1.13 1.50 -11.72
N PRO A 237 0.87 2.23 -12.82
CA PRO A 237 -0.10 3.31 -12.84
C PRO A 237 -1.51 2.85 -12.44
N LEU A 238 -2.10 3.51 -11.43
CA LEU A 238 -3.48 3.25 -11.00
C LEU A 238 -4.45 3.96 -11.93
N ARG A 239 -5.27 3.18 -12.67
CA ARG A 239 -6.15 3.69 -13.73
C ARG A 239 -7.62 3.48 -13.46
N TYR A 240 -7.99 2.55 -12.57
CA TYR A 240 -9.36 2.10 -12.35
C TYR A 240 -9.73 2.14 -10.87
N ALA A 241 -11.02 2.28 -10.59
CA ALA A 241 -11.54 2.29 -9.23
C ALA A 241 -11.27 0.97 -8.48
N CYS A 242 -11.22 1.02 -7.17
CA CYS A 242 -11.22 -0.16 -6.33
C CYS A 242 -12.58 -0.35 -5.66
N TYR A 243 -13.18 -1.56 -5.82
CA TYR A 243 -14.43 -1.94 -5.18
C TYR A 243 -14.24 -2.83 -3.94
N TYR A 244 -12.99 -3.08 -3.53
CA TYR A 244 -12.62 -4.01 -2.47
C TYR A 244 -12.03 -3.32 -1.22
N GLY A 245 -12.46 -2.08 -0.97
CA GLY A 245 -12.17 -1.38 0.28
C GLY A 245 -10.97 -0.42 0.27
N ILE A 246 -10.34 -0.17 -0.89
CA ILE A 246 -9.39 0.94 -1.03
C ILE A 246 -10.17 2.19 -1.46
N ASP A 247 -9.87 3.34 -0.83
CA ASP A 247 -10.56 4.59 -1.14
C ASP A 247 -10.01 5.23 -2.43
N PHE A 248 -10.28 4.57 -3.55
CA PHE A 248 -10.18 5.13 -4.90
C PHE A 248 -11.60 5.41 -5.42
N PRO A 249 -12.26 6.44 -4.92
CA PRO A 249 -13.70 6.57 -5.04
C PRO A 249 -14.16 6.91 -6.45
N ASN A 250 -13.37 7.70 -7.18
CA ASN A 250 -13.74 8.18 -8.49
C ASN A 250 -12.58 7.98 -9.47
N PRO A 251 -12.77 7.22 -10.56
CA PRO A 251 -11.75 7.06 -11.61
C PRO A 251 -11.25 8.40 -12.16
N GLU A 252 -12.12 9.44 -12.21
CA GLU A 252 -11.76 10.77 -12.70
C GLU A 252 -10.68 11.48 -11.84
N GLU A 253 -10.55 11.07 -10.59
CA GLU A 253 -9.53 11.60 -9.69
C GLU A 253 -8.17 10.90 -9.83
N LEU A 254 -8.11 9.77 -10.55
CA LEU A 254 -6.87 9.03 -10.76
C LEU A 254 -6.01 9.72 -11.82
N ILE A 255 -4.85 10.19 -11.41
CA ILE A 255 -3.96 10.95 -12.31
C ILE A 255 -3.55 10.15 -13.54
N ALA A 256 -3.38 8.84 -13.41
CA ALA A 256 -2.92 7.97 -14.48
C ALA A 256 -4.05 7.43 -15.37
N LYS A 257 -5.33 7.82 -15.15
CA LYS A 257 -6.46 7.33 -15.94
C LYS A 257 -6.25 7.59 -17.42
N ASP A 258 -6.05 8.86 -17.81
CA ASP A 258 -5.99 9.30 -19.19
C ASP A 258 -4.70 10.05 -19.55
N LYS A 259 -3.74 10.15 -18.63
CA LYS A 259 -2.48 10.88 -18.85
C LYS A 259 -1.33 9.97 -19.25
N THR A 260 -0.50 10.48 -20.14
CA THR A 260 0.83 9.89 -20.43
C THR A 260 1.80 10.15 -19.27
N LEU A 261 2.93 9.44 -19.25
CA LEU A 261 3.96 9.63 -18.24
C LEU A 261 4.49 11.07 -18.24
N ASP A 262 4.69 11.67 -19.40
CA ASP A 262 5.14 13.05 -19.54
C ASP A 262 4.11 14.04 -18.97
N GLN A 263 2.83 13.83 -19.26
CA GLN A 263 1.76 14.66 -18.68
C GLN A 263 1.65 14.50 -17.16
N ILE A 264 1.93 13.31 -16.62
CA ILE A 264 1.98 13.09 -15.18
C ILE A 264 3.19 13.82 -14.59
N ALA A 265 4.36 13.73 -15.24
CA ALA A 265 5.57 14.41 -14.82
C ALA A 265 5.36 15.94 -14.77
N ASP A 266 4.81 16.51 -15.82
CA ASP A 266 4.48 17.93 -15.91
C ASP A 266 3.51 18.35 -14.79
N TRP A 267 2.46 17.56 -14.57
CA TRP A 267 1.44 17.89 -13.57
C TRP A 267 1.98 17.87 -12.13
N VAL A 268 2.81 16.87 -11.78
CA VAL A 268 3.42 16.78 -10.45
C VAL A 268 4.63 17.72 -10.33
N GLY A 269 5.17 18.22 -11.46
CA GLY A 269 6.32 19.07 -11.53
C GLY A 269 7.65 18.32 -11.47
N ALA A 270 7.71 17.03 -11.76
CA ALA A 270 8.94 16.26 -11.89
C ALA A 270 9.59 16.49 -13.26
N ASN A 271 10.89 16.18 -13.39
CA ASN A 271 11.56 16.15 -14.68
C ASN A 271 11.15 14.89 -15.46
N GLN A 272 10.96 13.78 -14.76
CA GLN A 272 10.48 12.51 -15.33
C GLN A 272 9.77 11.67 -14.28
N VAL A 273 8.88 10.78 -14.74
CA VAL A 273 8.21 9.77 -13.91
C VAL A 273 8.50 8.38 -14.47
N ILE A 274 8.88 7.47 -13.58
CA ILE A 274 9.12 6.06 -13.88
C ILE A 274 8.17 5.22 -13.04
N TYR A 275 7.45 4.31 -13.66
CA TYR A 275 6.61 3.33 -12.97
C TYR A 275 7.17 1.93 -13.15
N LEU A 276 6.99 1.08 -12.15
CA LEU A 276 7.18 -0.36 -12.31
C LEU A 276 6.17 -0.92 -13.31
N ASP A 277 6.52 -1.98 -14.02
CA ASP A 277 5.60 -2.67 -14.92
C ASP A 277 4.76 -3.70 -14.16
N GLU A 278 3.61 -4.09 -14.71
CA GLU A 278 2.67 -5.04 -14.07
C GLU A 278 3.32 -6.43 -13.87
N SER A 279 4.10 -6.89 -14.86
CA SER A 279 4.85 -8.14 -14.75
C SER A 279 5.90 -8.11 -13.65
N ASP A 280 6.62 -7.00 -13.53
CA ASP A 280 7.64 -6.83 -12.49
C ASP A 280 7.02 -6.79 -11.08
N LEU A 281 5.79 -6.24 -10.95
CA LEU A 281 5.04 -6.27 -9.69
C LEU A 281 4.71 -7.70 -9.27
N VAL A 282 4.24 -8.53 -10.20
CA VAL A 282 3.94 -9.95 -9.96
C VAL A 282 5.21 -10.70 -9.56
N ASP A 283 6.30 -10.51 -10.30
CA ASP A 283 7.59 -11.13 -10.03
C ASP A 283 8.16 -10.72 -8.66
N ALA A 284 8.02 -9.44 -8.30
CA ALA A 284 8.51 -8.92 -7.00
C ALA A 284 7.80 -9.56 -5.81
N ILE A 285 6.49 -9.73 -5.91
CA ILE A 285 5.65 -10.32 -4.86
C ILE A 285 5.77 -11.85 -4.88
N GLY A 286 5.96 -12.44 -6.06
CA GLY A 286 6.03 -13.89 -6.27
C GLY A 286 4.67 -14.57 -6.06
N GLU A 287 3.57 -13.90 -6.40
CA GLU A 287 2.19 -14.41 -6.33
C GLU A 287 1.51 -14.26 -7.69
N ASP A 288 1.11 -15.38 -8.31
CA ASP A 288 0.63 -15.38 -9.71
C ASP A 288 -0.77 -14.78 -9.89
N ASN A 289 -1.62 -14.88 -8.88
CA ASN A 289 -3.05 -14.53 -8.97
C ASN A 289 -3.40 -13.31 -8.12
N LEU A 290 -2.70 -12.21 -8.32
CA LEU A 290 -2.97 -10.97 -7.58
C LEU A 290 -4.24 -10.27 -8.09
N CYS A 291 -5.02 -9.69 -7.18
CA CYS A 291 -5.99 -8.67 -7.55
C CYS A 291 -5.25 -7.38 -7.90
N MET A 292 -5.23 -7.05 -9.19
CA MET A 292 -4.65 -5.84 -9.77
C MET A 292 -5.71 -5.03 -10.54
N ALA A 293 -6.99 -5.14 -10.14
CA ALA A 293 -8.10 -4.51 -10.85
C ALA A 293 -7.95 -3.00 -11.00
N CYS A 294 -7.37 -2.32 -10.01
CA CYS A 294 -7.08 -0.88 -10.06
C CYS A 294 -5.99 -0.49 -11.09
N ILE A 295 -5.24 -1.47 -11.61
CA ILE A 295 -4.23 -1.29 -12.66
C ILE A 295 -4.80 -1.67 -14.04
N ASN A 296 -5.42 -2.87 -14.15
CA ASN A 296 -5.72 -3.52 -15.43
C ASN A 296 -7.21 -3.77 -15.69
N ASN A 297 -8.12 -3.31 -14.83
CA ASN A 297 -9.59 -3.46 -14.95
C ASN A 297 -10.09 -4.92 -14.89
N LYS A 298 -9.28 -5.86 -14.39
CA LYS A 298 -9.68 -7.27 -14.25
C LYS A 298 -10.12 -7.53 -12.82
N TYR A 299 -11.41 -7.43 -12.57
CA TYR A 299 -11.99 -7.64 -11.26
C TYR A 299 -12.26 -9.12 -10.99
N PRO A 300 -11.90 -9.65 -9.79
CA PRO A 300 -12.21 -11.03 -9.41
C PRO A 300 -13.71 -11.34 -9.33
N THR A 301 -14.55 -10.32 -9.15
CA THR A 301 -16.02 -10.45 -9.05
C THR A 301 -16.72 -9.68 -10.16
N SER A 302 -18.03 -9.97 -10.38
CA SER A 302 -18.87 -9.11 -11.23
C SER A 302 -18.97 -7.70 -10.63
N ILE A 303 -18.88 -6.69 -11.48
CA ILE A 303 -18.99 -5.27 -11.11
C ILE A 303 -20.26 -4.63 -11.71
N LYS A 304 -21.28 -5.43 -12.07
CA LYS A 304 -22.51 -4.91 -12.72
C LYS A 304 -23.20 -3.81 -11.92
N ASP A 305 -23.17 -3.93 -10.59
CA ASP A 305 -23.83 -2.99 -9.68
C ASP A 305 -22.81 -2.00 -9.04
N ALA A 306 -21.58 -1.99 -9.54
CA ALA A 306 -20.49 -1.20 -8.98
C ALA A 306 -20.70 0.30 -9.16
N GLU A 307 -21.24 0.72 -10.30
CA GLU A 307 -21.53 2.14 -10.61
C GLU A 307 -22.63 2.67 -9.69
N GLU A 308 -23.70 1.90 -9.49
CA GLU A 308 -24.79 2.26 -8.57
C GLU A 308 -24.29 2.36 -7.14
N PHE A 309 -23.49 1.40 -6.69
CA PHE A 309 -22.86 1.44 -5.37
C PHE A 309 -21.96 2.68 -5.18
N MET A 310 -21.20 3.06 -6.20
CA MET A 310 -20.35 4.25 -6.16
C MET A 310 -21.16 5.54 -6.10
N GLN A 311 -22.28 5.62 -6.82
CA GLN A 311 -23.21 6.75 -6.75
C GLN A 311 -23.82 6.88 -5.35
N MET A 312 -24.26 5.78 -4.74
CA MET A 312 -24.77 5.79 -3.35
C MET A 312 -23.70 6.27 -2.36
N ARG A 313 -22.45 5.80 -2.47
CA ARG A 313 -21.34 6.28 -1.61
C ARG A 313 -21.03 7.77 -1.78
N GLN A 314 -21.20 8.33 -2.96
CA GLN A 314 -21.04 9.77 -3.18
C GLN A 314 -22.14 10.57 -2.49
N LEU A 315 -23.38 10.13 -2.62
CA LEU A 315 -24.52 10.76 -1.94
C LEU A 315 -24.38 10.73 -0.40
N ASP A 316 -23.92 9.61 0.15
CA ASP A 316 -23.67 9.49 1.61
C ASP A 316 -22.58 10.47 2.10
N LYS A 317 -21.53 10.69 1.30
CA LYS A 317 -20.47 11.67 1.64
C LYS A 317 -20.96 13.12 1.60
N GLU A 318 -21.85 13.46 0.69
CA GLU A 318 -22.44 14.80 0.57
C GLU A 318 -23.48 15.10 1.67
N THR A 319 -24.16 14.06 2.18
CA THR A 319 -25.14 14.19 3.27
C THR A 319 -24.53 14.20 4.67
N THR A 320 -23.25 13.84 4.81
CA THR A 320 -22.55 13.74 6.12
C THR A 320 -21.63 14.96 6.37
N LEU A 321 -21.60 15.94 5.48
CA LEU A 321 -20.93 17.25 5.60
C LEU A 321 -21.92 18.36 5.94
#